data_aa28ca1abdf8325cc405763d29ec0a1b
#
_entry.id   aa28ca1abdf8325cc405763d29ec0a1b
#
_cell.length_a   1.000
_cell.length_b   1.000
_cell.length_c   1.000
_cell.angle_alpha   90.00
_cell.angle_beta   90.00
_cell.angle_gamma   90.00
#
_symmetry.space_group_name_H-M   'P 1'
#
loop_
_entity.id
_entity.type
_entity.pdbx_description
1 polymer ?
#
loop_
_entity_poly.entity_id
_entity_poly.type
_entity_poly.pdbx_seq_one_letter_code
_entity_poly.pdbx_strand_id
1 'polypeptide(L)'
;MSKNIAEQFVEILVKAGIKRIYAVTGDSLNFLNDAIKREGSIQWIHVRHEEVGAFAAAAEAELDGLAVCAGSSGPGHVHLINGLYEANRGNVPVLAIASTCESSEFGTSYFQETNTIKLFDDCSVYNQVANTPEQAPRMLQAALQHAISQKGVSVLGVPGDLFEAKSEKNISSDLVFKTNPRIIPSEEEINWIANQLNSGKKVAIYCGIGASEAHTEVVALAEKLKAPIGYSFRGKMGIQYNNPYEVGMTGLLGLPSAFKAMHEADIVLLLGTDFPYVKFMPTDKVIIQIDDKPERLGRRAQLTRGFAGKIKDSLINLLPLIKINDNQDFLDKQLDFYQKVKNNLRSYVEDKGKENHISPEFVAETINQKANKDTIFTVDTGMCCVWGARYLEATGERKLLGSFNHGTMANAMPMAIGAQLSHPDKQVIALCGDGGLSMLLGDIATIKQYNLPIKIIVFNNRSLGMVKLEMEVNGIPDNETDMVNPDFGLLAQAFGINGINVTDPEKVETAIQDALAIDGPVLVNIFTDPNALAMPPKVGWEQMKGMGVAMTKMMLDGNLKEVADTITSNYKHIKEVL
;
A
#
# COMPACT_ATOMS: atom_id res chain seq x y z
N MET A 1 24.20 -38.89 -1.49
CA MET A 1 22.92 -39.26 -2.13
C MET A 1 22.50 -38.07 -2.97
N SER A 2 22.03 -38.29 -4.19
CA SER A 2 21.46 -37.20 -5.00
C SER A 2 20.16 -36.69 -4.33
N LYS A 3 20.03 -35.37 -4.18
CA LYS A 3 18.85 -34.72 -3.65
C LYS A 3 17.74 -34.63 -4.70
N ASN A 4 16.49 -34.71 -4.28
CA ASN A 4 15.41 -34.37 -5.18
C ASN A 4 15.29 -32.85 -5.38
N ILE A 5 14.48 -32.41 -6.35
CA ILE A 5 14.34 -30.98 -6.69
C ILE A 5 13.72 -30.19 -5.53
N ALA A 6 12.76 -30.75 -4.81
CA ALA A 6 12.16 -30.10 -3.63
C ALA A 6 13.23 -29.78 -2.56
N GLU A 7 14.11 -30.72 -2.26
CA GLU A 7 15.22 -30.51 -1.30
C GLU A 7 16.21 -29.45 -1.79
N GLN A 8 16.52 -29.42 -3.09
CA GLN A 8 17.37 -28.37 -3.68
C GLN A 8 16.71 -27.00 -3.63
N PHE A 9 15.38 -26.93 -3.87
CA PHE A 9 14.61 -25.67 -3.76
C PHE A 9 14.67 -25.14 -2.33
N VAL A 10 14.42 -25.99 -1.34
CA VAL A 10 14.47 -25.59 0.07
C VAL A 10 15.85 -25.04 0.43
N GLU A 11 16.94 -25.68 0.01
CA GLU A 11 18.29 -25.18 0.24
C GLU A 11 18.55 -23.79 -0.35
N ILE A 12 18.09 -23.54 -1.59
CA ILE A 12 18.23 -22.25 -2.25
C ILE A 12 17.41 -21.19 -1.51
N LEU A 13 16.17 -21.51 -1.13
CA LEU A 13 15.29 -20.60 -0.39
C LEU A 13 15.87 -20.23 0.99
N VAL A 14 16.39 -21.22 1.73
CA VAL A 14 17.09 -20.98 3.02
C VAL A 14 18.28 -20.05 2.84
N LYS A 15 19.13 -20.30 1.82
CA LYS A 15 20.28 -19.45 1.51
C LYS A 15 19.88 -18.04 1.05
N ALA A 16 18.73 -17.90 0.42
CA ALA A 16 18.15 -16.59 0.06
C ALA A 16 17.62 -15.83 1.30
N GLY A 17 17.52 -16.50 2.46
CA GLY A 17 17.04 -15.93 3.72
C GLY A 17 15.53 -16.02 3.89
N ILE A 18 14.85 -16.88 3.11
CA ILE A 18 13.41 -17.10 3.23
C ILE A 18 13.10 -17.83 4.54
N LYS A 19 12.18 -17.30 5.31
CA LYS A 19 11.73 -17.85 6.59
C LYS A 19 10.32 -18.44 6.52
N ARG A 20 9.52 -18.03 5.54
CA ARG A 20 8.10 -18.39 5.40
C ARG A 20 7.72 -18.58 3.94
N ILE A 21 6.75 -19.47 3.71
CA ILE A 21 6.02 -19.58 2.45
C ILE A 21 4.54 -19.54 2.76
N TYR A 22 3.81 -18.63 2.12
CA TYR A 22 2.36 -18.47 2.27
C TYR A 22 1.65 -19.27 1.20
N ALA A 23 0.84 -20.25 1.58
CA ALA A 23 0.15 -21.11 0.62
C ALA A 23 -1.03 -21.87 1.23
N VAL A 24 -1.94 -22.30 0.39
CA VAL A 24 -2.84 -23.42 0.67
C VAL A 24 -2.12 -24.70 0.29
N THR A 25 -2.20 -25.73 1.13
CA THR A 25 -1.61 -27.03 0.85
C THR A 25 -2.40 -27.73 -0.27
N GLY A 26 -1.72 -28.19 -1.31
CA GLY A 26 -2.31 -28.87 -2.45
C GLY A 26 -1.39 -29.97 -2.97
N ASP A 27 -1.96 -30.95 -3.68
CA ASP A 27 -1.31 -32.18 -4.11
C ASP A 27 -0.02 -31.96 -4.90
N SER A 28 -0.03 -31.06 -5.87
CA SER A 28 1.15 -30.72 -6.69
C SER A 28 2.30 -30.04 -5.92
N LEU A 29 2.06 -29.63 -4.66
CA LEU A 29 3.06 -29.05 -3.75
C LEU A 29 3.52 -30.02 -2.65
N ASN A 30 3.03 -31.25 -2.61
CA ASN A 30 3.27 -32.20 -1.51
C ASN A 30 4.76 -32.44 -1.24
N PHE A 31 5.55 -32.68 -2.26
CA PHE A 31 7.00 -32.91 -2.11
C PHE A 31 7.76 -31.69 -1.63
N LEU A 32 7.35 -30.48 -2.06
CA LEU A 32 7.93 -29.23 -1.56
C LEU A 32 7.57 -29.01 -0.09
N ASN A 33 6.32 -29.21 0.27
CA ASN A 33 5.84 -29.08 1.66
C ASN A 33 6.56 -30.08 2.59
N ASP A 34 6.71 -31.34 2.16
CA ASP A 34 7.44 -32.36 2.93
C ASP A 34 8.92 -31.99 3.10
N ALA A 35 9.58 -31.51 2.04
CA ALA A 35 10.97 -31.08 2.10
C ALA A 35 11.16 -29.89 3.06
N ILE A 36 10.25 -28.90 3.04
CA ILE A 36 10.22 -27.77 3.99
C ILE A 36 10.07 -28.28 5.43
N LYS A 37 9.11 -29.19 5.67
CA LYS A 37 8.89 -29.78 6.99
C LYS A 37 10.13 -30.52 7.51
N ARG A 38 10.82 -31.29 6.65
CA ARG A 38 12.01 -32.04 7.02
C ARG A 38 13.23 -31.15 7.30
N GLU A 39 13.37 -30.06 6.55
CA GLU A 39 14.46 -29.10 6.74
C GLU A 39 14.23 -28.25 8.01
N GLY A 40 13.02 -27.75 8.23
CA GLY A 40 12.55 -27.19 9.51
C GLY A 40 12.86 -25.71 9.76
N SER A 41 13.62 -25.02 8.91
CA SER A 41 13.91 -23.57 9.09
C SER A 41 12.94 -22.64 8.36
N ILE A 42 12.20 -23.15 7.37
CA ILE A 42 11.14 -22.43 6.67
C ILE A 42 9.77 -22.85 7.23
N GLN A 43 8.99 -21.87 7.64
CA GLN A 43 7.62 -22.12 8.08
C GLN A 43 6.64 -22.08 6.91
N TRP A 44 5.82 -23.11 6.77
CA TRP A 44 4.67 -23.10 5.87
C TRP A 44 3.50 -22.42 6.57
N ILE A 45 3.10 -21.25 6.05
CA ILE A 45 1.94 -20.51 6.57
C ILE A 45 0.71 -20.94 5.77
N HIS A 46 -0.15 -21.73 6.40
CA HIS A 46 -1.37 -22.23 5.80
C HIS A 46 -2.47 -21.17 5.84
N VAL A 47 -2.69 -20.49 4.73
CA VAL A 47 -3.79 -19.55 4.51
C VAL A 47 -5.06 -20.30 4.07
N ARG A 48 -6.21 -19.65 4.06
CA ARG A 48 -7.48 -20.23 3.57
C ARG A 48 -7.73 -19.92 2.10
N HIS A 49 -7.09 -18.89 1.60
CA HIS A 49 -7.17 -18.47 0.20
C HIS A 49 -5.78 -18.01 -0.27
N GLU A 50 -5.35 -18.42 -1.45
CA GLU A 50 -4.00 -18.11 -1.96
C GLU A 50 -3.79 -16.61 -2.22
N GLU A 51 -4.85 -15.88 -2.55
CA GLU A 51 -4.81 -14.41 -2.66
C GLU A 51 -4.33 -13.76 -1.36
N VAL A 52 -4.82 -14.26 -0.20
CA VAL A 52 -4.33 -13.82 1.12
C VAL A 52 -2.85 -14.12 1.28
N GLY A 53 -2.42 -15.30 0.82
CA GLY A 53 -1.00 -15.68 0.82
C GLY A 53 -0.13 -14.72 -0.01
N ALA A 54 -0.61 -14.29 -1.18
CA ALA A 54 0.10 -13.35 -2.04
C ALA A 54 0.17 -11.94 -1.42
N PHE A 55 -0.92 -11.44 -0.80
CA PHE A 55 -0.89 -10.17 -0.06
C PHE A 55 0.01 -10.23 1.18
N ALA A 56 -0.01 -11.33 1.92
CA ALA A 56 0.86 -11.50 3.08
C ALA A 56 2.34 -11.52 2.66
N ALA A 57 2.66 -12.22 1.57
CA ALA A 57 4.00 -12.21 0.98
C ALA A 57 4.40 -10.80 0.51
N ALA A 58 3.49 -10.05 -0.11
CA ALA A 58 3.73 -8.66 -0.51
C ALA A 58 4.09 -7.78 0.70
N ALA A 59 3.34 -7.88 1.80
CA ALA A 59 3.61 -7.13 3.01
C ALA A 59 4.96 -7.49 3.65
N GLU A 60 5.27 -8.78 3.80
CA GLU A 60 6.57 -9.23 4.30
C GLU A 60 7.72 -8.75 3.40
N ALA A 61 7.56 -8.85 2.07
CA ALA A 61 8.59 -8.42 1.14
C ALA A 61 8.79 -6.88 1.13
N GLU A 62 7.75 -6.10 1.35
CA GLU A 62 7.87 -4.62 1.50
C GLU A 62 8.66 -4.25 2.76
N LEU A 63 8.52 -5.03 3.83
CA LEU A 63 9.24 -4.82 5.10
C LEU A 63 10.66 -5.41 5.08
N ASP A 64 10.84 -6.63 4.56
CA ASP A 64 12.09 -7.42 4.68
C ASP A 64 12.83 -7.60 3.34
N GLY A 65 12.25 -7.19 2.21
CA GLY A 65 12.89 -7.12 0.90
C GLY A 65 12.75 -8.36 0.01
N LEU A 66 12.22 -9.48 0.47
CA LEU A 66 11.89 -10.68 -0.34
C LEU A 66 10.98 -11.62 0.45
N ALA A 67 9.92 -12.11 -0.18
CA ALA A 67 9.06 -13.15 0.39
C ALA A 67 8.59 -14.14 -0.68
N VAL A 68 7.96 -15.24 -0.25
CA VAL A 68 7.53 -16.33 -1.12
C VAL A 68 6.07 -16.70 -0.83
N CYS A 69 5.28 -16.84 -1.89
CA CYS A 69 3.99 -17.51 -1.84
C CYS A 69 3.95 -18.68 -2.83
N ALA A 70 3.03 -19.60 -2.64
CA ALA A 70 2.87 -20.72 -3.54
C ALA A 70 1.39 -21.05 -3.76
N GLY A 71 1.08 -21.58 -4.95
CA GLY A 71 -0.24 -22.08 -5.31
C GLY A 71 -0.14 -23.45 -5.99
N SER A 72 -1.02 -24.37 -5.62
CA SER A 72 -1.15 -25.67 -6.27
C SER A 72 -1.67 -25.53 -7.69
N SER A 73 -1.67 -26.59 -8.46
CA SER A 73 -2.08 -26.60 -9.88
C SER A 73 -3.52 -26.06 -10.08
N GLY A 74 -3.72 -25.39 -11.20
CA GLY A 74 -5.01 -24.82 -11.59
C GLY A 74 -5.51 -23.73 -10.66
N PRO A 75 -6.64 -23.90 -9.94
CA PRO A 75 -7.24 -22.85 -9.13
C PRO A 75 -6.29 -22.30 -8.05
N GLY A 76 -5.42 -23.15 -7.47
CA GLY A 76 -4.52 -22.72 -6.42
C GLY A 76 -3.60 -21.56 -6.84
N HIS A 77 -2.91 -21.69 -7.96
CA HIS A 77 -2.05 -20.59 -8.42
C HIS A 77 -2.84 -19.47 -9.14
N VAL A 78 -4.04 -19.76 -9.70
CA VAL A 78 -4.90 -18.72 -10.29
C VAL A 78 -5.33 -17.69 -9.23
N HIS A 79 -5.64 -18.12 -8.03
CA HIS A 79 -6.04 -17.23 -6.94
C HIS A 79 -4.93 -16.26 -6.50
N LEU A 80 -3.65 -16.54 -6.77
CA LEU A 80 -2.54 -15.63 -6.40
C LEU A 80 -2.58 -14.29 -7.13
N ILE A 81 -3.24 -14.21 -8.31
CA ILE A 81 -3.07 -13.13 -9.29
C ILE A 81 -3.25 -11.75 -8.68
N ASN A 82 -4.34 -11.48 -7.95
CA ASN A 82 -4.62 -10.15 -7.43
C ASN A 82 -3.54 -9.66 -6.45
N GLY A 83 -3.09 -10.53 -5.54
CA GLY A 83 -1.98 -10.19 -4.64
C GLY A 83 -0.63 -10.04 -5.36
N LEU A 84 -0.41 -10.77 -6.46
CA LEU A 84 0.78 -10.61 -7.29
C LEU A 84 0.77 -9.30 -8.08
N TYR A 85 -0.40 -8.87 -8.59
CA TYR A 85 -0.55 -7.53 -9.17
C TYR A 85 -0.19 -6.44 -8.16
N GLU A 86 -0.68 -6.56 -6.91
CA GLU A 86 -0.33 -5.60 -5.85
C GLU A 86 1.18 -5.54 -5.63
N ALA A 87 1.83 -6.69 -5.43
CA ALA A 87 3.27 -6.75 -5.22
C ALA A 87 4.07 -6.16 -6.40
N ASN A 88 3.70 -6.53 -7.64
CA ASN A 88 4.40 -6.07 -8.84
C ASN A 88 4.22 -4.56 -9.06
N ARG A 89 3.00 -4.04 -8.90
CA ARG A 89 2.70 -2.60 -8.97
C ARG A 89 3.32 -1.82 -7.83
N GLY A 90 3.44 -2.44 -6.65
CA GLY A 90 4.16 -1.92 -5.48
C GLY A 90 5.67 -1.88 -5.66
N ASN A 91 6.24 -2.57 -6.67
CA ASN A 91 7.68 -2.82 -6.85
C ASN A 91 8.28 -3.59 -5.66
N VAL A 92 7.59 -4.63 -5.24
CA VAL A 92 7.94 -5.43 -4.07
C VAL A 92 8.45 -6.81 -4.54
N PRO A 93 9.64 -7.26 -4.11
CA PRO A 93 10.21 -8.54 -4.52
C PRO A 93 9.47 -9.74 -3.94
N VAL A 94 8.65 -10.41 -4.76
CA VAL A 94 7.94 -11.63 -4.37
C VAL A 94 8.25 -12.75 -5.36
N LEU A 95 8.59 -13.94 -4.85
CA LEU A 95 8.59 -15.16 -5.63
C LEU A 95 7.25 -15.88 -5.45
N ALA A 96 6.57 -16.17 -6.55
CA ALA A 96 5.42 -17.06 -6.59
C ALA A 96 5.83 -18.41 -7.21
N ILE A 97 5.65 -19.49 -6.46
CA ILE A 97 5.80 -20.85 -6.95
C ILE A 97 4.43 -21.33 -7.41
N ALA A 98 4.23 -21.36 -8.74
CA ALA A 98 3.00 -21.83 -9.35
C ALA A 98 3.15 -23.30 -9.74
N SER A 99 2.78 -24.23 -8.85
CA SER A 99 2.86 -25.64 -9.22
C SER A 99 1.83 -25.97 -10.29
N THR A 100 2.16 -26.92 -11.17
CA THR A 100 1.29 -27.31 -12.30
C THR A 100 0.99 -28.81 -12.23
N CYS A 101 0.12 -29.29 -13.14
CA CYS A 101 -0.07 -30.72 -13.36
C CYS A 101 1.26 -31.38 -13.74
N GLU A 102 1.27 -32.71 -13.80
CA GLU A 102 2.46 -33.50 -14.19
C GLU A 102 2.96 -33.08 -15.59
N SER A 103 4.27 -33.12 -15.78
CA SER A 103 4.92 -32.69 -17.03
C SER A 103 4.49 -33.50 -18.26
N SER A 104 4.12 -34.78 -18.06
CA SER A 104 3.60 -35.68 -19.11
C SER A 104 2.23 -35.26 -19.66
N GLU A 105 1.49 -34.46 -18.89
CA GLU A 105 0.10 -34.07 -19.23
C GLU A 105 -0.01 -32.69 -19.88
N PHE A 106 1.09 -31.98 -20.07
CA PHE A 106 1.05 -30.65 -20.67
C PHE A 106 0.53 -30.68 -22.12
N GLY A 107 -0.44 -29.80 -22.41
CA GLY A 107 -1.06 -29.65 -23.72
C GLY A 107 -2.16 -30.67 -24.02
N THR A 108 -2.56 -31.49 -23.03
CA THR A 108 -3.61 -32.49 -23.17
C THR A 108 -4.98 -32.01 -22.69
N SER A 109 -5.08 -30.79 -22.13
CA SER A 109 -6.24 -30.29 -21.40
C SER A 109 -6.54 -31.11 -20.14
N TYR A 110 -5.47 -31.53 -19.47
CA TYR A 110 -5.56 -32.32 -18.26
C TYR A 110 -6.24 -31.56 -17.11
N PHE A 111 -6.73 -32.32 -16.12
CA PHE A 111 -7.36 -31.76 -14.93
C PHE A 111 -6.44 -30.72 -14.25
N GLN A 112 -6.97 -29.52 -13.99
CA GLN A 112 -6.24 -28.38 -13.43
C GLN A 112 -5.06 -27.86 -14.28
N GLU A 113 -4.95 -28.22 -15.54
CA GLU A 113 -3.96 -27.61 -16.42
C GLU A 113 -4.28 -26.14 -16.67
N THR A 114 -3.29 -25.27 -16.56
CA THR A 114 -3.35 -23.85 -16.94
C THR A 114 -2.06 -23.44 -17.62
N ASN A 115 -2.12 -22.42 -18.47
CA ASN A 115 -0.92 -21.83 -19.06
C ASN A 115 -0.38 -20.72 -18.14
N THR A 116 0.49 -21.08 -17.21
CA THR A 116 1.06 -20.14 -16.24
C THR A 116 1.81 -18.99 -16.88
N ILE A 117 2.48 -19.21 -18.04
CA ILE A 117 3.21 -18.14 -18.74
C ILE A 117 2.24 -17.06 -19.20
N LYS A 118 1.12 -17.42 -19.82
CA LYS A 118 0.11 -16.44 -20.24
C LYS A 118 -0.62 -15.81 -19.05
N LEU A 119 -0.87 -16.62 -18.01
CA LEU A 119 -1.65 -16.19 -16.85
C LEU A 119 -0.96 -15.08 -16.04
N PHE A 120 0.36 -15.16 -15.87
CA PHE A 120 1.12 -14.24 -15.03
C PHE A 120 1.98 -13.23 -15.79
N ASP A 121 1.84 -13.13 -17.11
CA ASP A 121 2.67 -12.28 -17.94
C ASP A 121 2.62 -10.79 -17.53
N ASP A 122 1.42 -10.26 -17.30
CA ASP A 122 1.23 -8.83 -16.96
C ASP A 122 1.56 -8.49 -15.50
N CYS A 123 1.61 -9.48 -14.60
CA CYS A 123 1.84 -9.24 -13.17
C CYS A 123 3.22 -9.68 -12.68
N SER A 124 4.19 -9.87 -13.57
CA SER A 124 5.52 -10.36 -13.22
C SER A 124 6.65 -9.71 -14.02
N VAL A 125 7.85 -9.69 -13.45
CA VAL A 125 9.10 -9.29 -14.11
C VAL A 125 9.89 -10.51 -14.62
N TYR A 126 9.53 -11.70 -14.16
CA TYR A 126 10.08 -12.99 -14.62
C TYR A 126 8.97 -14.03 -14.52
N ASN A 127 8.73 -14.77 -15.60
CA ASN A 127 7.69 -15.79 -15.63
C ASN A 127 8.13 -16.93 -16.55
N GLN A 128 8.44 -18.08 -15.97
CA GLN A 128 8.94 -19.25 -16.69
C GLN A 128 8.40 -20.55 -16.07
N VAL A 129 8.42 -21.63 -16.85
CA VAL A 129 8.05 -22.99 -16.38
C VAL A 129 9.28 -23.89 -16.50
N ALA A 130 9.60 -24.61 -15.44
CA ALA A 130 10.64 -25.61 -15.45
C ALA A 130 10.15 -26.85 -16.23
N ASN A 131 10.96 -27.30 -17.21
CA ASN A 131 10.61 -28.42 -18.05
C ASN A 131 11.42 -29.69 -17.71
N THR A 132 12.57 -29.53 -17.03
CA THR A 132 13.39 -30.68 -16.62
C THR A 132 13.93 -30.48 -15.20
N PRO A 133 14.21 -31.58 -14.47
CA PRO A 133 14.80 -31.50 -13.13
C PRO A 133 16.15 -30.76 -13.10
N GLU A 134 16.95 -30.82 -14.15
CA GLU A 134 18.29 -30.21 -14.20
C GLU A 134 18.21 -28.69 -14.29
N GLN A 135 17.16 -28.13 -14.91
CA GLN A 135 17.02 -26.67 -15.01
C GLN A 135 16.30 -26.05 -13.82
N ALA A 136 15.42 -26.78 -13.13
CA ALA A 136 14.53 -26.22 -12.11
C ALA A 136 15.27 -25.43 -10.99
N PRO A 137 16.36 -25.93 -10.37
CA PRO A 137 17.08 -25.16 -9.35
C PRO A 137 17.75 -23.89 -9.89
N ARG A 138 18.23 -23.91 -11.14
CA ARG A 138 18.81 -22.71 -11.80
C ARG A 138 17.75 -21.67 -12.09
N MET A 139 16.57 -22.11 -12.50
CA MET A 139 15.45 -21.21 -12.77
C MET A 139 14.91 -20.58 -11.46
N LEU A 140 14.89 -21.34 -10.35
CA LEU A 140 14.56 -20.79 -9.04
C LEU A 140 15.55 -19.68 -8.64
N GLN A 141 16.84 -19.93 -8.76
CA GLN A 141 17.86 -18.92 -8.48
C GLN A 141 17.71 -17.68 -9.36
N ALA A 142 17.44 -17.87 -10.67
CA ALA A 142 17.20 -16.77 -11.60
C ALA A 142 15.91 -15.99 -11.22
N ALA A 143 14.82 -16.67 -10.88
CA ALA A 143 13.58 -16.05 -10.46
C ALA A 143 13.77 -15.16 -9.21
N LEU A 144 14.46 -15.67 -8.20
CA LEU A 144 14.81 -14.90 -7.00
C LEU A 144 15.67 -13.68 -7.33
N GLN A 145 16.67 -13.86 -8.21
CA GLN A 145 17.56 -12.77 -8.63
C GLN A 145 16.80 -11.69 -9.40
N HIS A 146 15.87 -12.07 -10.29
CA HIS A 146 15.01 -11.13 -11.01
C HIS A 146 14.09 -10.36 -10.07
N ALA A 147 13.41 -11.05 -9.14
CA ALA A 147 12.55 -10.40 -8.16
C ALA A 147 13.28 -9.29 -7.38
N ILE A 148 14.47 -9.59 -6.89
CA ILE A 148 15.29 -8.64 -6.11
C ILE A 148 15.83 -7.50 -6.98
N SER A 149 16.41 -7.81 -8.13
CA SER A 149 17.11 -6.81 -8.95
C SER A 149 16.17 -5.84 -9.66
N GLN A 150 15.00 -6.34 -10.09
CA GLN A 150 13.99 -5.52 -10.78
C GLN A 150 12.92 -4.96 -9.83
N LYS A 151 12.94 -5.40 -8.56
CA LYS A 151 11.92 -5.05 -7.55
C LYS A 151 10.52 -5.31 -8.09
N GLY A 152 10.15 -6.60 -8.18
CA GLY A 152 8.87 -7.03 -8.71
C GLY A 152 8.62 -8.51 -8.45
N VAL A 153 7.57 -9.02 -9.04
CA VAL A 153 7.14 -10.42 -8.88
C VAL A 153 7.87 -11.31 -9.88
N SER A 154 8.42 -12.42 -9.40
CA SER A 154 8.85 -13.53 -10.24
C SER A 154 7.93 -14.72 -10.07
N VAL A 155 7.49 -15.32 -11.16
CA VAL A 155 6.68 -16.54 -11.15
C VAL A 155 7.48 -17.70 -11.72
N LEU A 156 7.57 -18.78 -10.97
CA LEU A 156 8.18 -20.03 -11.41
C LEU A 156 7.11 -21.14 -11.43
N GLY A 157 6.71 -21.53 -12.64
CA GLY A 157 5.89 -22.72 -12.86
C GLY A 157 6.74 -23.99 -12.64
N VAL A 158 6.23 -24.93 -11.84
CA VAL A 158 6.91 -26.19 -11.56
C VAL A 158 5.93 -27.35 -11.63
N PRO A 159 6.06 -28.29 -12.57
CA PRO A 159 5.31 -29.52 -12.57
C PRO A 159 5.46 -30.29 -11.27
N GLY A 160 4.36 -30.85 -10.73
CA GLY A 160 4.36 -31.52 -9.45
C GLY A 160 5.30 -32.73 -9.38
N ASP A 161 5.43 -33.48 -10.49
CA ASP A 161 6.33 -34.62 -10.63
C ASP A 161 7.82 -34.23 -10.60
N LEU A 162 8.18 -33.01 -11.02
CA LEU A 162 9.56 -32.54 -10.97
C LEU A 162 10.07 -32.37 -9.52
N PHE A 163 9.22 -32.09 -8.56
CA PHE A 163 9.66 -31.94 -7.18
C PHE A 163 10.22 -33.23 -6.59
N GLU A 164 9.70 -34.40 -7.00
CA GLU A 164 10.19 -35.71 -6.58
C GLU A 164 11.45 -36.14 -7.34
N ALA A 165 11.60 -35.67 -8.58
CA ALA A 165 12.68 -36.08 -9.46
C ALA A 165 14.05 -35.78 -8.85
N LYS A 166 14.98 -36.72 -9.04
CA LYS A 166 16.37 -36.58 -8.60
C LYS A 166 17.21 -35.93 -9.70
N SER A 167 18.04 -34.99 -9.32
CA SER A 167 19.01 -34.38 -10.22
C SER A 167 20.38 -34.28 -9.53
N GLU A 168 21.44 -34.38 -10.31
CA GLU A 168 22.78 -34.09 -9.78
C GLU A 168 22.88 -32.60 -9.42
N LYS A 169 23.68 -32.29 -8.39
CA LYS A 169 23.89 -30.91 -7.97
C LYS A 169 24.44 -30.09 -9.14
N ASN A 170 23.72 -29.01 -9.49
CA ASN A 170 24.14 -28.13 -10.56
C ASN A 170 25.38 -27.32 -10.18
N ILE A 171 26.24 -27.02 -11.16
CA ILE A 171 27.42 -26.17 -11.01
C ILE A 171 27.12 -24.68 -10.91
N SER A 172 25.87 -24.27 -11.14
CA SER A 172 25.47 -22.87 -10.97
C SER A 172 25.41 -22.46 -9.49
N SER A 173 25.52 -21.16 -9.23
CA SER A 173 25.39 -20.63 -7.88
C SER A 173 24.01 -20.96 -7.29
N ASP A 174 23.98 -21.42 -6.07
CA ASP A 174 22.79 -21.55 -5.24
C ASP A 174 22.58 -20.33 -4.33
N LEU A 175 23.39 -19.29 -4.52
CA LEU A 175 23.32 -18.02 -3.81
C LEU A 175 22.54 -16.97 -4.61
N VAL A 176 21.84 -16.13 -3.89
CA VAL A 176 21.14 -14.96 -4.41
C VAL A 176 21.91 -13.70 -3.98
N PHE A 177 22.20 -12.83 -4.94
CA PHE A 177 23.03 -11.65 -4.70
C PHE A 177 22.14 -10.42 -4.49
N LYS A 178 22.11 -9.90 -3.25
CA LYS A 178 21.42 -8.66 -2.90
C LYS A 178 22.33 -7.47 -3.19
N THR A 179 22.36 -7.01 -4.44
CA THR A 179 23.12 -5.83 -4.84
C THR A 179 22.27 -4.57 -4.70
N ASN A 180 22.91 -3.46 -4.36
CA ASN A 180 22.24 -2.16 -4.27
C ASN A 180 23.01 -1.13 -5.13
N PRO A 181 22.84 -1.16 -6.46
CA PRO A 181 23.56 -0.26 -7.35
C PRO A 181 23.20 1.20 -7.02
N ARG A 182 24.23 2.07 -7.06
CA ARG A 182 24.06 3.50 -6.87
C ARG A 182 23.99 4.17 -8.24
N ILE A 183 22.85 4.77 -8.54
CA ILE A 183 22.64 5.59 -9.73
C ILE A 183 22.68 7.04 -9.27
N ILE A 184 23.58 7.84 -9.86
CA ILE A 184 23.77 9.25 -9.52
C ILE A 184 23.78 10.03 -10.83
N PRO A 185 23.04 11.15 -10.96
CA PRO A 185 23.15 12.03 -12.12
C PRO A 185 24.60 12.52 -12.30
N SER A 186 25.01 12.78 -13.52
CA SER A 186 26.35 13.27 -13.81
C SER A 186 26.62 14.63 -13.14
N GLU A 187 27.87 15.02 -13.01
CA GLU A 187 28.25 16.32 -12.44
C GLU A 187 27.64 17.48 -13.22
N GLU A 188 27.56 17.39 -14.55
CA GLU A 188 26.90 18.39 -15.41
C GLU A 188 25.40 18.49 -15.08
N GLU A 189 24.73 17.36 -14.87
CA GLU A 189 23.31 17.30 -14.52
C GLU A 189 23.05 17.86 -13.12
N ILE A 190 23.88 17.52 -12.13
CA ILE A 190 23.81 18.08 -10.78
C ILE A 190 24.03 19.60 -10.80
N ASN A 191 25.01 20.08 -11.56
CA ASN A 191 25.26 21.52 -11.72
C ASN A 191 24.08 22.23 -12.39
N TRP A 192 23.44 21.58 -13.38
CA TRP A 192 22.26 22.15 -14.02
C TRP A 192 21.11 22.30 -13.03
N ILE A 193 20.83 21.25 -12.20
CA ILE A 193 19.81 21.31 -11.16
C ILE A 193 20.11 22.44 -10.17
N ALA A 194 21.36 22.51 -9.69
CA ALA A 194 21.77 23.53 -8.74
C ALA A 194 21.56 24.97 -9.31
N ASN A 195 21.89 25.18 -10.57
CA ASN A 195 21.71 26.48 -11.23
C ASN A 195 20.23 26.87 -11.33
N GLN A 196 19.34 25.92 -11.60
CA GLN A 196 17.89 26.19 -11.61
C GLN A 196 17.39 26.56 -10.20
N LEU A 197 17.76 25.78 -9.20
CA LEU A 197 17.30 25.97 -7.81
C LEU A 197 17.89 27.25 -7.17
N ASN A 198 19.09 27.68 -7.59
CA ASN A 198 19.75 28.88 -7.12
C ASN A 198 19.27 30.18 -7.84
N SER A 199 18.26 30.08 -8.72
CA SER A 199 17.80 31.23 -9.51
C SER A 199 17.00 32.29 -8.73
N GLY A 200 16.79 32.09 -7.42
CA GLY A 200 16.00 33.00 -6.58
C GLY A 200 14.48 32.87 -6.77
N LYS A 201 14.02 31.86 -7.52
CA LYS A 201 12.61 31.56 -7.76
C LYS A 201 12.00 30.80 -6.59
N LYS A 202 10.67 30.82 -6.48
CA LYS A 202 9.91 30.04 -5.50
C LYS A 202 9.99 28.56 -5.86
N VAL A 203 10.49 27.73 -4.97
CA VAL A 203 10.62 26.28 -5.15
C VAL A 203 9.63 25.57 -4.26
N ALA A 204 8.94 24.56 -4.78
CA ALA A 204 8.21 23.56 -3.98
C ALA A 204 8.82 22.18 -4.23
N ILE A 205 8.96 21.39 -3.17
CA ILE A 205 9.47 20.01 -3.23
C ILE A 205 8.29 19.06 -3.06
N TYR A 206 8.21 18.02 -3.90
CA TYR A 206 7.19 16.97 -3.79
C TYR A 206 7.82 15.59 -3.79
N CYS A 207 7.62 14.85 -2.71
CA CYS A 207 8.28 13.60 -2.42
C CYS A 207 7.36 12.38 -2.60
N GLY A 208 7.85 11.37 -3.30
CA GLY A 208 7.24 10.03 -3.33
C GLY A 208 7.94 9.05 -2.39
N ILE A 209 7.59 7.77 -2.51
CA ILE A 209 8.19 6.69 -1.73
C ILE A 209 9.71 6.58 -1.94
N GLY A 210 10.21 6.90 -3.14
CA GLY A 210 11.65 6.88 -3.45
C GLY A 210 12.48 7.91 -2.67
N ALA A 211 11.84 8.90 -2.04
CA ALA A 211 12.51 9.87 -1.18
C ALA A 211 12.56 9.46 0.31
N SER A 212 11.89 8.38 0.70
CA SER A 212 11.75 8.00 2.13
C SER A 212 13.08 7.77 2.84
N GLU A 213 14.09 7.23 2.14
CA GLU A 213 15.43 7.01 2.71
C GLU A 213 16.30 8.29 2.71
N ALA A 214 15.81 9.38 2.14
CA ALA A 214 16.51 10.65 1.99
C ALA A 214 15.92 11.77 2.86
N HIS A 215 15.18 11.42 3.91
CA HIS A 215 14.49 12.40 4.77
C HIS A 215 15.39 13.57 5.20
N THR A 216 16.57 13.28 5.75
CA THR A 216 17.53 14.28 6.23
C THR A 216 17.98 15.20 5.12
N GLU A 217 18.29 14.64 3.96
CA GLU A 217 18.77 15.41 2.78
C GLU A 217 17.65 16.26 2.18
N VAL A 218 16.40 15.76 2.17
CA VAL A 218 15.22 16.51 1.70
C VAL A 218 14.94 17.69 2.61
N VAL A 219 14.95 17.49 3.92
CA VAL A 219 14.74 18.57 4.91
C VAL A 219 15.85 19.62 4.81
N ALA A 220 17.12 19.20 4.69
CA ALA A 220 18.25 20.10 4.52
C ALA A 220 18.18 20.91 3.20
N LEU A 221 17.68 20.30 2.13
CA LEU A 221 17.45 21.00 0.87
C LEU A 221 16.35 22.07 1.01
N ALA A 222 15.25 21.72 1.65
CA ALA A 222 14.13 22.63 1.91
C ALA A 222 14.56 23.81 2.80
N GLU A 223 15.40 23.55 3.81
CA GLU A 223 15.97 24.58 4.67
C GLU A 223 16.75 25.64 3.86
N LYS A 224 17.67 25.18 3.00
CA LYS A 224 18.47 26.07 2.16
C LYS A 224 17.63 26.86 1.15
N LEU A 225 16.64 26.21 0.54
CA LEU A 225 15.80 26.82 -0.50
C LEU A 225 14.63 27.62 0.07
N LYS A 226 14.34 27.53 1.37
CA LYS A 226 13.09 28.00 1.99
C LYS A 226 11.87 27.50 1.22
N ALA A 227 11.85 26.17 0.97
CA ALA A 227 10.86 25.52 0.11
C ALA A 227 9.88 24.67 0.94
N PRO A 228 8.56 24.76 0.69
CA PRO A 228 7.60 23.84 1.27
C PRO A 228 7.77 22.43 0.71
N ILE A 229 7.55 21.40 1.55
CA ILE A 229 7.60 19.99 1.20
C ILE A 229 6.21 19.38 1.22
N GLY A 230 5.72 18.96 0.05
CA GLY A 230 4.57 18.09 -0.09
C GLY A 230 4.99 16.64 -0.35
N TYR A 231 4.07 15.69 -0.17
CA TYR A 231 4.35 14.28 -0.43
C TYR A 231 3.12 13.52 -0.94
N SER A 232 3.40 12.38 -1.59
CA SER A 232 2.39 11.39 -1.92
C SER A 232 2.03 10.56 -0.68
N PHE A 233 0.89 9.86 -0.71
CA PHE A 233 0.50 9.01 0.41
C PHE A 233 1.57 7.95 0.75
N ARG A 234 2.16 7.29 -0.24
CA ARG A 234 3.26 6.34 -0.03
C ARG A 234 4.54 6.99 0.55
N GLY A 235 4.77 8.26 0.26
CA GLY A 235 5.92 9.01 0.80
C GLY A 235 5.70 9.51 2.23
N LYS A 236 4.47 9.52 2.73
CA LYS A 236 4.08 10.15 3.99
C LYS A 236 4.94 9.70 5.17
N MET A 237 5.01 8.40 5.43
CA MET A 237 5.71 7.86 6.61
C MET A 237 7.21 8.12 6.59
N GLY A 238 7.80 8.31 5.41
CA GLY A 238 9.23 8.62 5.27
C GLY A 238 9.56 10.10 5.29
N ILE A 239 8.58 11.01 5.11
CA ILE A 239 8.85 12.45 4.90
C ILE A 239 8.19 13.36 5.94
N GLN A 240 7.05 12.96 6.51
CA GLN A 240 6.25 13.83 7.37
C GLN A 240 6.92 14.13 8.71
N TYR A 241 7.49 13.12 9.37
CA TYR A 241 8.02 13.26 10.73
C TYR A 241 9.17 14.28 10.81
N ASN A 242 9.27 15.02 11.92
CA ASN A 242 10.34 16.00 12.18
C ASN A 242 10.64 16.91 10.98
N ASN A 243 9.60 17.32 10.23
CA ASN A 243 9.72 18.13 9.03
C ASN A 243 9.03 19.50 9.22
N PRO A 244 9.79 20.57 9.54
CA PRO A 244 9.22 21.90 9.76
C PRO A 244 8.75 22.60 8.45
N TYR A 245 9.06 22.04 7.29
CA TYR A 245 8.70 22.56 5.96
C TYR A 245 7.50 21.84 5.35
N GLU A 246 6.85 20.96 6.13
CA GLU A 246 5.73 20.14 5.69
C GLU A 246 4.52 20.97 5.30
N VAL A 247 3.92 20.65 4.14
CA VAL A 247 2.63 21.19 3.69
C VAL A 247 1.61 20.09 3.36
N GLY A 248 1.84 18.88 3.84
CA GLY A 248 0.95 17.72 3.71
C GLY A 248 1.02 17.03 2.35
N MET A 249 0.00 16.25 2.05
CA MET A 249 -0.08 15.49 0.79
C MET A 249 -1.13 16.08 -0.15
N THR A 250 -1.02 15.75 -1.45
CA THR A 250 -2.06 16.05 -2.44
C THR A 250 -2.54 14.76 -3.15
N GLY A 251 -3.53 14.90 -4.01
CA GLY A 251 -4.18 13.79 -4.71
C GLY A 251 -5.58 13.52 -4.17
N LEU A 252 -6.20 12.42 -4.58
CA LEU A 252 -7.59 12.09 -4.20
C LEU A 252 -7.79 12.03 -2.68
N LEU A 253 -6.81 11.50 -1.95
CA LEU A 253 -6.86 11.36 -0.48
C LEU A 253 -6.31 12.60 0.24
N GLY A 254 -5.70 13.53 -0.51
CA GLY A 254 -4.86 14.59 0.02
C GLY A 254 -5.60 15.83 0.52
N LEU A 255 -4.81 16.85 0.78
CA LEU A 255 -5.19 18.14 1.33
C LEU A 255 -4.92 19.26 0.33
N PRO A 256 -5.59 20.41 0.40
CA PRO A 256 -5.39 21.50 -0.54
C PRO A 256 -4.03 22.20 -0.44
N SER A 257 -3.32 22.05 0.67
CA SER A 257 -2.08 22.79 0.95
C SER A 257 -0.91 22.41 0.05
N ALA A 258 -0.60 21.11 -0.11
CA ALA A 258 0.46 20.68 -1.01
C ALA A 258 0.13 20.98 -2.50
N PHE A 259 -1.14 20.84 -2.88
CA PHE A 259 -1.62 21.25 -4.21
C PHE A 259 -1.32 22.72 -4.45
N LYS A 260 -1.73 23.60 -3.52
CA LYS A 260 -1.52 25.05 -3.62
C LYS A 260 -0.03 25.39 -3.67
N ALA A 261 0.79 24.78 -2.83
CA ALA A 261 2.23 25.02 -2.82
C ALA A 261 2.88 24.73 -4.18
N MET A 262 2.54 23.60 -4.82
CA MET A 262 3.06 23.26 -6.15
C MET A 262 2.58 24.24 -7.24
N HIS A 263 1.33 24.69 -7.19
CA HIS A 263 0.76 25.58 -8.21
C HIS A 263 1.19 27.03 -8.06
N GLU A 264 1.55 27.49 -6.86
CA GLU A 264 2.07 28.83 -6.60
C GLU A 264 3.61 28.92 -6.71
N ALA A 265 4.31 27.79 -6.77
CA ALA A 265 5.75 27.76 -7.02
C ALA A 265 6.09 28.14 -8.47
N ASP A 266 7.30 28.59 -8.72
CA ASP A 266 7.89 28.80 -10.06
C ASP A 266 8.58 27.50 -10.54
N ILE A 267 9.16 26.75 -9.59
CA ILE A 267 9.86 25.49 -9.81
C ILE A 267 9.25 24.41 -8.89
N VAL A 268 8.91 23.27 -9.48
CA VAL A 268 8.49 22.08 -8.72
C VAL A 268 9.56 20.99 -8.88
N LEU A 269 10.13 20.56 -7.77
CA LEU A 269 11.11 19.48 -7.71
C LEU A 269 10.42 18.19 -7.25
N LEU A 270 10.29 17.24 -8.17
CA LEU A 270 9.71 15.92 -7.92
C LEU A 270 10.81 14.94 -7.54
N LEU A 271 10.73 14.34 -6.35
CA LEU A 271 11.73 13.43 -5.80
C LEU A 271 11.15 12.02 -5.58
N GLY A 272 11.58 11.07 -6.40
CA GLY A 272 11.22 9.65 -6.24
C GLY A 272 9.72 9.40 -6.27
N THR A 273 8.99 10.07 -7.16
CA THR A 273 7.53 9.99 -7.22
C THR A 273 7.03 9.64 -8.62
N ASP A 274 6.15 8.64 -8.68
CA ASP A 274 5.33 8.30 -9.83
C ASP A 274 3.84 8.57 -9.51
N PHE A 275 3.57 9.75 -8.99
CA PHE A 275 2.25 10.16 -8.52
C PHE A 275 1.21 10.08 -9.67
N PRO A 276 0.17 9.22 -9.56
CA PRO A 276 -0.64 8.83 -10.72
C PRO A 276 -1.62 9.90 -11.20
N TYR A 277 -1.95 10.87 -10.35
CA TYR A 277 -3.04 11.82 -10.62
C TYR A 277 -2.56 13.06 -11.36
N VAL A 278 -2.37 12.94 -12.68
CA VAL A 278 -1.87 14.02 -13.56
C VAL A 278 -2.64 15.33 -13.38
N LYS A 279 -3.95 15.27 -13.11
CA LYS A 279 -4.79 16.48 -12.92
C LYS A 279 -4.36 17.35 -11.72
N PHE A 280 -3.59 16.80 -10.80
CA PHE A 280 -3.07 17.55 -9.65
C PHE A 280 -1.69 18.16 -9.89
N MET A 281 -1.05 17.87 -11.04
CA MET A 281 0.23 18.45 -11.40
C MET A 281 0.04 19.80 -12.11
N PRO A 282 0.88 20.80 -11.81
CA PRO A 282 0.87 22.05 -12.56
C PRO A 282 1.41 21.83 -13.99
N THR A 283 0.93 22.63 -14.94
CA THR A 283 1.28 22.51 -16.36
C THR A 283 2.12 23.68 -16.88
N ASP A 284 2.21 24.77 -16.12
CA ASP A 284 2.82 26.05 -16.50
C ASP A 284 4.09 26.38 -15.69
N LYS A 285 4.70 25.37 -15.05
CA LYS A 285 5.86 25.52 -14.16
C LYS A 285 7.12 24.87 -14.73
N VAL A 286 8.27 25.26 -14.18
CA VAL A 286 9.50 24.49 -14.36
C VAL A 286 9.40 23.25 -13.48
N ILE A 287 9.30 22.06 -14.09
CA ILE A 287 9.20 20.80 -13.37
C ILE A 287 10.47 20.00 -13.59
N ILE A 288 11.14 19.67 -12.49
CA ILE A 288 12.37 18.87 -12.45
C ILE A 288 12.06 17.57 -11.71
N GLN A 289 12.38 16.43 -12.30
CA GLN A 289 12.16 15.13 -11.66
C GLN A 289 13.49 14.38 -11.50
N ILE A 290 13.69 13.80 -10.31
CA ILE A 290 14.74 12.81 -10.04
C ILE A 290 14.07 11.51 -9.62
N ASP A 291 14.40 10.39 -10.29
CA ASP A 291 13.86 9.06 -9.98
C ASP A 291 14.92 8.00 -10.27
N ASP A 292 14.95 6.90 -9.47
CA ASP A 292 15.89 5.80 -9.67
C ASP A 292 15.50 4.89 -10.87
N LYS A 293 14.28 5.06 -11.39
CA LYS A 293 13.76 4.34 -12.56
C LYS A 293 13.57 5.30 -13.73
N PRO A 294 14.48 5.29 -14.73
CA PRO A 294 14.42 6.23 -15.86
C PRO A 294 13.10 6.19 -16.65
N GLU A 295 12.45 5.03 -16.73
CA GLU A 295 11.17 4.84 -17.43
C GLU A 295 10.00 5.58 -16.78
N ARG A 296 10.18 6.13 -15.57
CA ARG A 296 9.16 6.96 -14.88
C ARG A 296 9.27 8.44 -15.18
N LEU A 297 10.43 8.88 -15.71
CA LEU A 297 10.66 10.30 -15.97
C LEU A 297 9.68 10.82 -17.01
N GLY A 298 8.95 11.88 -16.68
CA GLY A 298 7.98 12.53 -17.54
C GLY A 298 6.65 11.80 -17.74
N ARG A 299 6.46 10.63 -17.13
CA ARG A 299 5.25 9.84 -17.31
C ARG A 299 3.98 10.52 -16.75
N ARG A 300 4.13 11.38 -15.76
CA ARG A 300 3.00 11.98 -15.01
C ARG A 300 2.94 13.51 -15.10
N ALA A 301 3.98 14.16 -15.55
CA ALA A 301 4.05 15.61 -15.70
C ALA A 301 4.89 15.97 -16.91
N GLN A 302 4.59 17.12 -17.51
CA GLN A 302 5.43 17.71 -18.57
C GLN A 302 6.68 18.28 -17.91
N LEU A 303 7.80 17.53 -17.97
CA LEU A 303 9.05 17.94 -17.35
C LEU A 303 9.79 18.99 -18.18
N THR A 304 10.43 19.92 -17.49
CA THR A 304 11.50 20.73 -18.09
C THR A 304 12.75 19.85 -18.28
N ARG A 305 13.07 19.02 -17.26
CA ARG A 305 14.14 18.02 -17.37
C ARG A 305 13.96 16.92 -16.31
N GLY A 306 14.33 15.68 -16.67
CA GLY A 306 14.33 14.50 -15.79
C GLY A 306 15.71 13.92 -15.66
N PHE A 307 16.02 13.35 -14.48
CA PHE A 307 17.33 12.79 -14.14
C PHE A 307 17.19 11.44 -13.48
N ALA A 308 17.97 10.46 -13.96
CA ALA A 308 18.04 9.15 -13.33
C ALA A 308 18.97 9.20 -12.11
N GLY A 309 18.44 8.88 -10.93
CA GLY A 309 19.26 8.85 -9.72
C GLY A 309 18.48 8.44 -8.47
N LYS A 310 19.18 7.77 -7.54
CA LYS A 310 18.68 7.58 -6.18
C LYS A 310 18.63 8.92 -5.47
N ILE A 311 17.50 9.21 -4.83
CA ILE A 311 17.24 10.52 -4.25
C ILE A 311 18.32 10.90 -3.23
N LYS A 312 18.63 10.02 -2.28
CA LYS A 312 19.64 10.29 -1.25
C LYS A 312 21.01 10.62 -1.86
N ASP A 313 21.49 9.78 -2.76
CA ASP A 313 22.81 9.99 -3.40
C ASP A 313 22.84 11.24 -4.27
N SER A 314 21.75 11.54 -4.98
CA SER A 314 21.61 12.76 -5.78
C SER A 314 21.64 14.00 -4.90
N LEU A 315 20.91 14.01 -3.79
CA LEU A 315 20.86 15.14 -2.86
C LEU A 315 22.17 15.36 -2.11
N ILE A 316 22.90 14.31 -1.74
CA ILE A 316 24.25 14.43 -1.14
C ILE A 316 25.19 15.22 -2.07
N ASN A 317 25.14 14.98 -3.38
CA ASN A 317 25.95 15.70 -4.35
C ASN A 317 25.41 17.10 -4.69
N LEU A 318 24.10 17.30 -4.58
CA LEU A 318 23.44 18.57 -4.89
C LEU A 318 23.60 19.60 -3.75
N LEU A 319 23.42 19.18 -2.49
CA LEU A 319 23.37 20.05 -1.32
C LEU A 319 24.58 21.02 -1.18
N PRO A 320 25.83 20.61 -1.46
CA PRO A 320 26.97 21.54 -1.39
C PRO A 320 26.90 22.70 -2.38
N LEU A 321 26.17 22.54 -3.49
CA LEU A 321 26.04 23.51 -4.56
C LEU A 321 24.86 24.46 -4.37
N ILE A 322 23.96 24.17 -3.41
CA ILE A 322 22.78 24.99 -3.15
C ILE A 322 23.14 26.17 -2.24
N LYS A 323 22.81 27.35 -2.70
CA LYS A 323 22.92 28.60 -1.94
C LYS A 323 21.75 28.74 -0.98
N ILE A 324 21.99 29.39 0.15
CA ILE A 324 20.93 29.72 1.09
C ILE A 324 20.06 30.83 0.47
N ASN A 325 18.75 30.59 0.46
CA ASN A 325 17.76 31.60 0.10
C ASN A 325 17.36 32.38 1.36
N ASP A 326 17.55 33.68 1.34
CA ASP A 326 17.22 34.56 2.48
C ASP A 326 15.74 34.97 2.51
N ASN A 327 15.00 34.80 1.39
CA ASN A 327 13.58 35.10 1.31
C ASN A 327 12.74 33.85 1.66
N GLN A 328 12.02 33.93 2.75
CA GLN A 328 11.11 32.83 3.21
C GLN A 328 9.61 33.18 3.08
N ASP A 329 9.23 34.32 2.47
CA ASP A 329 7.84 34.79 2.36
C ASP A 329 6.92 33.72 1.72
N PHE A 330 7.44 33.02 0.70
CA PHE A 330 6.70 31.95 0.04
C PHE A 330 6.48 30.75 0.98
N LEU A 331 7.52 30.33 1.68
CA LEU A 331 7.43 29.23 2.66
C LEU A 331 6.44 29.57 3.77
N ASP A 332 6.59 30.73 4.40
CA ASP A 332 5.72 31.18 5.50
C ASP A 332 4.26 31.19 5.08
N LYS A 333 3.96 31.74 3.89
CA LYS A 333 2.60 31.72 3.33
C LYS A 333 2.03 30.31 3.19
N GLN A 334 2.83 29.33 2.72
CA GLN A 334 2.37 27.95 2.55
C GLN A 334 2.19 27.24 3.89
N LEU A 335 3.09 27.46 4.84
CA LEU A 335 2.99 26.92 6.20
C LEU A 335 1.77 27.46 6.94
N ASP A 336 1.50 28.76 6.85
CA ASP A 336 0.30 29.38 7.43
C ASP A 336 -0.99 28.79 6.85
N PHE A 337 -1.01 28.55 5.55
CA PHE A 337 -2.15 27.91 4.92
C PHE A 337 -2.30 26.44 5.38
N TYR A 338 -1.20 25.70 5.45
CA TYR A 338 -1.24 24.31 5.97
C TYR A 338 -1.70 24.27 7.43
N GLN A 339 -1.29 25.21 8.26
CA GLN A 339 -1.78 25.29 9.65
C GLN A 339 -3.29 25.49 9.72
N LYS A 340 -3.87 26.29 8.84
CA LYS A 340 -5.35 26.46 8.73
C LYS A 340 -6.01 25.14 8.34
N VAL A 341 -5.45 24.42 7.37
CA VAL A 341 -5.95 23.10 6.95
C VAL A 341 -5.89 22.10 8.11
N LYS A 342 -4.80 22.07 8.88
CA LYS A 342 -4.70 21.19 10.06
C LYS A 342 -5.72 21.55 11.15
N ASN A 343 -5.97 22.82 11.37
CA ASN A 343 -6.98 23.27 12.34
C ASN A 343 -8.39 22.81 11.92
N ASN A 344 -8.69 22.85 10.62
CA ASN A 344 -9.95 22.33 10.11
C ASN A 344 -10.08 20.82 10.32
N LEU A 345 -9.03 20.03 10.01
CA LEU A 345 -9.03 18.59 10.27
C LEU A 345 -9.27 18.27 11.76
N ARG A 346 -8.68 19.05 12.67
CA ARG A 346 -8.91 18.89 14.11
C ARG A 346 -10.35 19.18 14.49
N SER A 347 -10.99 20.21 13.88
CA SER A 347 -12.38 20.52 14.18
C SER A 347 -13.36 19.40 13.78
N TYR A 348 -13.00 18.56 12.80
CA TYR A 348 -13.83 17.40 12.44
C TYR A 348 -13.75 16.30 13.49
N VAL A 349 -12.59 16.12 14.11
CA VAL A 349 -12.38 15.14 15.19
C VAL A 349 -13.18 15.48 16.45
N GLU A 350 -13.45 16.78 16.71
CA GLU A 350 -14.25 17.22 17.86
C GLU A 350 -15.71 16.74 17.77
N ASP A 351 -16.22 16.50 16.56
CA ASP A 351 -17.53 15.93 16.33
C ASP A 351 -17.44 14.40 16.34
N LYS A 352 -17.78 13.78 17.44
CA LYS A 352 -17.72 12.32 17.60
C LYS A 352 -18.80 11.57 16.80
N GLY A 353 -19.78 12.29 16.24
CA GLY A 353 -20.96 11.70 15.61
C GLY A 353 -22.05 11.32 16.61
N LYS A 354 -22.90 10.38 16.22
CA LYS A 354 -24.05 9.90 17.03
C LYS A 354 -24.08 8.37 17.04
N GLU A 355 -24.96 7.79 17.84
CA GLU A 355 -25.15 6.34 17.92
C GLU A 355 -25.38 5.74 16.52
N ASN A 356 -24.65 4.66 16.20
CA ASN A 356 -24.60 3.97 14.88
C ASN A 356 -24.12 4.82 13.69
N HIS A 357 -23.64 6.05 13.93
CA HIS A 357 -23.10 6.99 12.94
C HIS A 357 -21.91 7.74 13.55
N ILE A 358 -20.90 6.97 13.96
CA ILE A 358 -19.69 7.50 14.60
C ILE A 358 -18.84 8.20 13.54
N SER A 359 -18.28 9.37 13.88
CA SER A 359 -17.36 10.09 12.99
C SER A 359 -16.12 9.23 12.70
N PRO A 360 -15.85 8.89 11.43
CA PRO A 360 -14.65 8.12 11.09
C PRO A 360 -13.35 8.90 11.32
N GLU A 361 -13.39 10.24 11.28
CA GLU A 361 -12.29 11.13 11.62
C GLU A 361 -11.89 10.97 13.09
N PHE A 362 -12.87 10.95 13.99
CA PHE A 362 -12.66 10.72 15.41
C PHE A 362 -12.09 9.33 15.67
N VAL A 363 -12.58 8.30 14.97
CA VAL A 363 -12.03 6.93 15.06
C VAL A 363 -10.56 6.89 14.63
N ALA A 364 -10.23 7.47 13.47
CA ALA A 364 -8.89 7.45 12.92
C ALA A 364 -7.89 8.22 13.79
N GLU A 365 -8.29 9.38 14.31
CA GLU A 365 -7.46 10.16 15.25
C GLU A 365 -7.27 9.43 16.58
N THR A 366 -8.31 8.78 17.09
CA THR A 366 -8.19 7.95 18.32
C THR A 366 -7.17 6.82 18.12
N ILE A 367 -7.20 6.14 16.97
CA ILE A 367 -6.21 5.12 16.62
C ILE A 367 -4.81 5.73 16.57
N ASN A 368 -4.66 6.88 15.92
CA ASN A 368 -3.40 7.60 15.81
C ASN A 368 -2.78 7.90 17.19
N GLN A 369 -3.59 8.40 18.12
CA GLN A 369 -3.16 8.78 19.47
C GLN A 369 -2.82 7.58 20.36
N LYS A 370 -3.51 6.45 20.18
CA LYS A 370 -3.35 5.27 21.05
C LYS A 370 -2.31 4.27 20.50
N ALA A 371 -2.02 4.31 19.20
CA ALA A 371 -1.06 3.40 18.58
C ALA A 371 0.39 3.72 19.00
N ASN A 372 1.20 2.66 19.07
CA ASN A 372 2.62 2.79 19.39
C ASN A 372 3.37 3.62 18.33
N LYS A 373 4.52 4.17 18.73
CA LYS A 373 5.37 4.98 17.84
C LYS A 373 5.99 4.18 16.67
N ASP A 374 5.98 2.86 16.75
CA ASP A 374 6.58 1.92 15.81
C ASP A 374 5.56 0.92 15.22
N THR A 375 4.26 1.26 15.33
CA THR A 375 3.16 0.47 14.79
C THR A 375 3.30 0.28 13.28
N ILE A 376 3.00 -0.94 12.82
CA ILE A 376 2.77 -1.23 11.41
C ILE A 376 1.27 -1.16 11.14
N PHE A 377 0.86 -0.19 10.34
CA PHE A 377 -0.50 -0.08 9.86
C PHE A 377 -0.65 -0.77 8.51
N THR A 378 -1.74 -1.49 8.34
CA THR A 378 -2.22 -1.91 7.02
C THR A 378 -3.58 -1.27 6.78
N VAL A 379 -3.83 -0.80 5.55
CA VAL A 379 -5.06 -0.07 5.26
C VAL A 379 -5.71 -0.56 3.97
N ASP A 380 -7.00 -0.77 4.03
CA ASP A 380 -7.80 -1.24 2.91
C ASP A 380 -8.11 -0.11 1.92
N THR A 381 -8.38 -0.46 0.67
CA THR A 381 -8.86 0.50 -0.33
C THR A 381 -10.32 0.84 -0.07
N GLY A 382 -10.62 2.12 0.05
CA GLY A 382 -11.95 2.64 0.35
C GLY A 382 -11.89 3.88 1.25
N MET A 383 -12.99 4.21 1.92
CA MET A 383 -13.05 5.38 2.81
C MET A 383 -12.09 5.26 4.00
N CYS A 384 -11.85 4.06 4.53
CA CYS A 384 -10.86 3.84 5.60
C CYS A 384 -9.45 4.27 5.19
N CYS A 385 -9.09 4.15 3.89
CA CYS A 385 -7.85 4.66 3.35
C CYS A 385 -7.73 6.18 3.46
N VAL A 386 -8.82 6.90 3.21
CA VAL A 386 -8.85 8.37 3.33
C VAL A 386 -8.62 8.79 4.78
N TRP A 387 -9.27 8.13 5.71
CA TRP A 387 -9.13 8.42 7.14
C TRP A 387 -7.71 8.10 7.62
N GLY A 388 -7.17 6.94 7.25
CA GLY A 388 -5.76 6.60 7.51
C GLY A 388 -4.78 7.61 6.91
N ALA A 389 -5.01 8.04 5.69
CA ALA A 389 -4.17 9.02 5.01
C ALA A 389 -4.14 10.38 5.70
N ARG A 390 -5.27 10.85 6.20
CA ARG A 390 -5.41 12.21 6.77
C ARG A 390 -5.01 12.27 8.24
N TYR A 391 -5.29 11.22 9.02
CA TYR A 391 -5.17 11.26 10.48
C TYR A 391 -4.02 10.45 11.07
N LEU A 392 -3.54 9.38 10.41
CA LEU A 392 -2.34 8.67 10.93
C LEU A 392 -1.10 9.52 10.69
N GLU A 393 -0.36 9.84 11.75
CA GLU A 393 0.87 10.63 11.70
C GLU A 393 2.11 9.75 11.64
N ALA A 394 3.12 10.22 10.90
CA ALA A 394 4.43 9.58 10.86
C ALA A 394 5.25 9.93 12.10
N THR A 395 5.96 8.94 12.63
CA THR A 395 6.87 9.08 13.77
C THR A 395 8.34 8.87 13.40
N GLY A 396 8.59 8.47 12.13
CA GLY A 396 9.90 7.98 11.68
C GLY A 396 10.08 6.46 11.87
N GLU A 397 9.30 5.84 12.74
CA GLU A 397 9.33 4.39 13.00
C GLU A 397 8.08 3.66 12.48
N ARG A 398 6.91 4.32 12.43
CA ARG A 398 5.67 3.77 11.88
C ARG A 398 5.82 3.38 10.43
N LYS A 399 5.15 2.30 10.05
CA LYS A 399 5.00 1.84 8.66
C LYS A 399 3.53 1.87 8.26
N LEU A 400 3.27 2.04 6.98
CA LEU A 400 1.93 2.05 6.41
C LEU A 400 1.95 1.28 5.11
N LEU A 401 1.26 0.15 5.10
CA LEU A 401 1.13 -0.75 3.95
C LEU A 401 -0.31 -0.69 3.41
N GLY A 402 -0.46 -0.90 2.12
CA GLY A 402 -1.78 -0.93 1.48
C GLY A 402 -1.68 -0.89 -0.04
N SER A 403 -2.79 -1.12 -0.70
CA SER A 403 -2.88 -1.20 -2.15
C SER A 403 -2.96 0.18 -2.81
N PHE A 404 -1.87 0.94 -2.77
CA PHE A 404 -1.87 2.34 -3.23
C PHE A 404 -1.64 2.53 -4.74
N ASN A 405 -1.17 1.50 -5.45
CA ASN A 405 -0.91 1.53 -6.89
C ASN A 405 -1.85 0.62 -7.68
N HIS A 406 -2.31 -0.48 -7.09
CA HIS A 406 -3.27 -1.39 -7.69
C HIS A 406 -4.71 -1.03 -7.29
N GLY A 407 -4.91 -0.59 -6.04
CA GLY A 407 -6.20 -0.11 -5.56
C GLY A 407 -7.20 -1.21 -5.24
N THR A 408 -6.72 -2.41 -4.88
CA THR A 408 -7.61 -3.51 -4.53
C THR A 408 -8.18 -3.35 -3.13
N MET A 409 -9.45 -3.70 -2.96
CA MET A 409 -10.06 -3.96 -1.66
C MET A 409 -9.50 -5.26 -1.06
N ALA A 410 -9.83 -5.55 0.19
CA ALA A 410 -9.49 -6.78 0.92
C ALA A 410 -8.01 -6.96 1.28
N ASN A 411 -7.14 -5.99 1.04
CA ASN A 411 -5.70 -6.12 1.26
C ASN A 411 -5.26 -5.95 2.72
N ALA A 412 -5.98 -5.16 3.54
CA ALA A 412 -5.50 -4.77 4.88
C ALA A 412 -5.29 -5.95 5.82
N MET A 413 -6.29 -6.81 6.00
CA MET A 413 -6.18 -7.98 6.89
C MET A 413 -5.11 -8.98 6.40
N PRO A 414 -5.07 -9.36 5.11
CA PRO A 414 -4.00 -10.20 4.57
C PRO A 414 -2.60 -9.63 4.74
N MET A 415 -2.39 -8.35 4.45
CA MET A 415 -1.10 -7.69 4.66
C MET A 415 -0.71 -7.65 6.13
N ALA A 416 -1.68 -7.49 7.05
CA ALA A 416 -1.42 -7.57 8.49
C ALA A 416 -0.92 -8.95 8.91
N ILE A 417 -1.41 -10.04 8.29
CA ILE A 417 -0.90 -11.40 8.54
C ILE A 417 0.59 -11.47 8.20
N GLY A 418 0.99 -11.01 7.02
CA GLY A 418 2.39 -10.98 6.59
C GLY A 418 3.26 -10.10 7.50
N ALA A 419 2.79 -8.90 7.82
CA ALA A 419 3.48 -7.96 8.69
C ALA A 419 3.68 -8.52 10.11
N GLN A 420 2.64 -9.14 10.70
CA GLN A 420 2.74 -9.68 12.05
C GLN A 420 3.66 -10.91 12.13
N LEU A 421 3.61 -11.79 11.11
CA LEU A 421 4.50 -12.96 11.06
C LEU A 421 5.96 -12.57 10.84
N SER A 422 6.23 -11.51 10.07
CA SER A 422 7.59 -11.03 9.85
C SER A 422 8.12 -10.18 11.01
N HIS A 423 7.26 -9.48 11.71
CA HIS A 423 7.59 -8.58 12.83
C HIS A 423 6.75 -8.91 14.06
N PRO A 424 7.00 -10.06 14.74
CA PRO A 424 6.16 -10.56 15.83
C PRO A 424 6.11 -9.62 17.04
N ASP A 425 7.15 -8.82 17.27
CA ASP A 425 7.28 -7.91 18.41
C ASP A 425 6.64 -6.53 18.14
N LYS A 426 6.16 -6.28 16.92
CA LYS A 426 5.53 -5.01 16.57
C LYS A 426 4.02 -5.06 16.75
N GLN A 427 3.45 -3.92 17.14
CA GLN A 427 2.01 -3.73 17.08
C GLN A 427 1.57 -3.64 15.61
N VAL A 428 0.65 -4.49 15.18
CA VAL A 428 0.07 -4.46 13.83
C VAL A 428 -1.42 -4.12 13.93
N ILE A 429 -1.83 -3.06 13.23
CA ILE A 429 -3.22 -2.59 13.19
C ILE A 429 -3.69 -2.58 11.73
N ALA A 430 -4.74 -3.36 11.45
CA ALA A 430 -5.40 -3.40 10.15
C ALA A 430 -6.62 -2.48 10.15
N LEU A 431 -6.62 -1.44 9.33
CA LEU A 431 -7.76 -0.56 9.09
C LEU A 431 -8.56 -1.10 7.91
N CYS A 432 -9.65 -1.77 8.18
CA CYS A 432 -10.49 -2.43 7.19
C CYS A 432 -11.77 -1.64 6.92
N GLY A 433 -12.17 -1.54 5.66
CA GLY A 433 -13.56 -1.28 5.32
C GLY A 433 -14.39 -2.55 5.50
N ASP A 434 -15.66 -2.40 5.83
CA ASP A 434 -16.60 -3.53 5.95
C ASP A 434 -16.72 -4.33 4.64
N GLY A 435 -16.76 -3.65 3.49
CA GLY A 435 -16.76 -4.28 2.18
C GLY A 435 -15.48 -5.05 1.89
N GLY A 436 -14.32 -4.45 2.15
CA GLY A 436 -13.03 -5.11 1.92
C GLY A 436 -12.81 -6.31 2.83
N LEU A 437 -13.09 -6.17 4.13
CA LEU A 437 -12.98 -7.29 5.07
C LEU A 437 -13.84 -8.48 4.65
N SER A 438 -15.07 -8.20 4.18
CA SER A 438 -16.02 -9.24 3.78
C SER A 438 -15.52 -10.14 2.65
N MET A 439 -14.68 -9.63 1.75
CA MET A 439 -14.20 -10.37 0.58
C MET A 439 -13.27 -11.55 0.95
N LEU A 440 -12.41 -11.39 1.96
CA LEU A 440 -11.44 -12.42 2.37
C LEU A 440 -11.59 -12.82 3.84
N LEU A 441 -12.79 -12.69 4.37
CA LEU A 441 -13.14 -12.89 5.78
C LEU A 441 -12.71 -14.24 6.34
N GLY A 442 -12.67 -15.30 5.51
CA GLY A 442 -12.29 -16.66 5.89
C GLY A 442 -10.89 -16.76 6.53
N ASP A 443 -9.99 -15.85 6.20
CA ASP A 443 -8.62 -15.86 6.73
C ASP A 443 -8.47 -15.27 8.15
N ILE A 444 -9.56 -14.83 8.79
CA ILE A 444 -9.59 -14.68 10.26
C ILE A 444 -9.21 -16.03 10.93
N ALA A 445 -9.57 -17.16 10.31
CA ALA A 445 -9.15 -18.49 10.77
C ALA A 445 -7.62 -18.65 10.74
N THR A 446 -6.91 -18.05 9.78
CA THR A 446 -5.44 -18.03 9.74
C THR A 446 -4.87 -17.21 10.90
N ILE A 447 -5.43 -16.03 11.18
CA ILE A 447 -5.05 -15.21 12.33
C ILE A 447 -5.20 -15.98 13.63
N LYS A 448 -6.32 -16.70 13.79
CA LYS A 448 -6.56 -17.56 14.95
C LYS A 448 -5.59 -18.74 15.01
N GLN A 449 -5.36 -19.41 13.90
CA GLN A 449 -4.49 -20.60 13.83
C GLN A 449 -3.06 -20.32 14.32
N TYR A 450 -2.52 -19.15 13.95
CA TYR A 450 -1.17 -18.73 14.33
C TYR A 450 -1.16 -17.78 15.54
N ASN A 451 -2.31 -17.55 16.17
CA ASN A 451 -2.50 -16.65 17.32
C ASN A 451 -1.82 -15.27 17.10
N LEU A 452 -2.02 -14.69 15.92
CA LEU A 452 -1.40 -13.42 15.54
C LEU A 452 -2.06 -12.25 16.29
N PRO A 453 -1.34 -11.43 17.08
CA PRO A 453 -1.94 -10.37 17.90
C PRO A 453 -2.37 -9.13 17.09
N ILE A 454 -2.88 -9.35 15.89
CA ILE A 454 -3.35 -8.31 14.97
C ILE A 454 -4.60 -7.62 15.56
N LYS A 455 -4.65 -6.30 15.44
CA LYS A 455 -5.81 -5.48 15.80
C LYS A 455 -6.54 -5.10 14.52
N ILE A 456 -7.68 -5.74 14.26
CA ILE A 456 -8.52 -5.46 13.08
C ILE A 456 -9.54 -4.41 13.50
N ILE A 457 -9.44 -3.20 12.95
CA ILE A 457 -10.40 -2.12 13.18
C ILE A 457 -11.25 -1.96 11.91
N VAL A 458 -12.55 -2.23 12.04
CA VAL A 458 -13.50 -2.16 10.93
C VAL A 458 -14.25 -0.85 10.96
N PHE A 459 -14.08 -0.05 9.92
CA PHE A 459 -14.92 1.11 9.64
C PHE A 459 -16.18 0.62 8.94
N ASN A 460 -17.19 0.26 9.72
CA ASN A 460 -18.45 -0.31 9.23
C ASN A 460 -19.44 0.80 8.91
N ASN A 461 -19.33 1.36 7.72
CA ASN A 461 -20.27 2.37 7.23
C ASN A 461 -21.46 1.76 6.46
N ARG A 462 -21.50 0.45 6.29
CA ARG A 462 -22.56 -0.29 5.56
C ARG A 462 -22.72 0.21 4.12
N SER A 463 -21.64 0.68 3.50
CA SER A 463 -21.68 1.24 2.15
C SER A 463 -20.33 1.11 1.45
N LEU A 464 -20.34 0.96 0.14
CA LEU A 464 -19.18 1.17 -0.72
C LEU A 464 -18.95 2.69 -0.90
N GLY A 465 -18.65 3.39 0.19
CA GLY A 465 -18.68 4.84 0.29
C GLY A 465 -17.80 5.59 -0.71
N MET A 466 -16.66 5.01 -1.14
CA MET A 466 -15.82 5.62 -2.18
C MET A 466 -16.54 5.61 -3.54
N VAL A 467 -17.20 4.50 -3.90
CA VAL A 467 -17.97 4.37 -5.13
C VAL A 467 -19.19 5.29 -5.10
N LYS A 468 -19.90 5.33 -3.95
CA LYS A 468 -21.01 6.28 -3.72
C LYS A 468 -20.56 7.72 -3.99
N LEU A 469 -19.45 8.15 -3.38
CA LEU A 469 -18.89 9.49 -3.60
C LEU A 469 -18.58 9.74 -5.09
N GLU A 470 -17.97 8.78 -5.78
CA GLU A 470 -17.62 8.91 -7.20
C GLU A 470 -18.86 9.03 -8.10
N MET A 471 -19.94 8.31 -7.79
CA MET A 471 -21.21 8.45 -8.49
C MET A 471 -21.83 9.82 -8.26
N GLU A 472 -21.93 10.26 -7.01
CA GLU A 472 -22.55 11.54 -6.63
C GLU A 472 -21.83 12.75 -7.25
N VAL A 473 -20.48 12.78 -7.23
CA VAL A 473 -19.73 13.90 -7.84
C VAL A 473 -19.84 13.94 -9.37
N ASN A 474 -20.23 12.82 -10.00
CA ASN A 474 -20.55 12.75 -11.43
C ASN A 474 -22.05 13.05 -11.74
N GLY A 475 -22.85 13.41 -10.74
CA GLY A 475 -24.27 13.72 -10.90
C GLY A 475 -25.15 12.50 -11.10
N ILE A 476 -24.67 11.32 -10.66
CA ILE A 476 -25.36 10.03 -10.74
C ILE A 476 -25.78 9.67 -9.31
N PRO A 477 -27.10 9.47 -9.04
CA PRO A 477 -27.51 8.87 -7.77
C PRO A 477 -26.80 7.53 -7.57
N ASP A 478 -26.43 7.23 -6.33
CA ASP A 478 -25.81 5.96 -6.03
C ASP A 478 -26.78 4.79 -6.24
N ASN A 479 -26.20 3.63 -6.59
CA ASN A 479 -26.94 2.40 -6.84
C ASN A 479 -26.06 1.21 -6.49
N GLU A 480 -26.60 0.22 -5.78
CA GLU A 480 -25.90 -0.99 -5.34
C GLU A 480 -24.64 -0.69 -4.49
N THR A 481 -24.65 0.42 -3.77
CA THR A 481 -23.58 0.81 -2.85
C THR A 481 -23.86 0.45 -1.40
N ASP A 482 -25.12 0.25 -1.04
CA ASP A 482 -25.52 -0.14 0.31
C ASP A 482 -25.18 -1.60 0.61
N MET A 483 -24.78 -1.87 1.84
CA MET A 483 -24.39 -3.20 2.30
C MET A 483 -25.16 -3.65 3.52
N VAL A 484 -25.65 -4.88 3.50
CA VAL A 484 -26.17 -5.58 4.68
C VAL A 484 -25.06 -6.48 5.23
N ASN A 485 -24.43 -6.04 6.30
CA ASN A 485 -23.30 -6.72 6.90
C ASN A 485 -23.74 -7.69 8.01
N PRO A 486 -22.95 -8.76 8.25
CA PRO A 486 -23.08 -9.54 9.47
C PRO A 486 -22.65 -8.72 10.69
N ASP A 487 -22.96 -9.18 11.87
CA ASP A 487 -22.32 -8.69 13.09
C ASP A 487 -20.86 -9.18 13.14
N PHE A 488 -19.93 -8.32 12.75
CA PHE A 488 -18.50 -8.67 12.67
C PHE A 488 -17.90 -8.99 14.05
N GLY A 489 -18.40 -8.37 15.14
CA GLY A 489 -17.96 -8.68 16.49
C GLY A 489 -18.34 -10.10 16.91
N LEU A 490 -19.61 -10.51 16.70
CA LEU A 490 -20.05 -11.88 16.94
C LEU A 490 -19.35 -12.87 16.01
N LEU A 491 -19.14 -12.49 14.76
CA LEU A 491 -18.46 -13.34 13.79
C LEU A 491 -16.99 -13.57 14.19
N ALA A 492 -16.28 -12.56 14.67
CA ALA A 492 -14.94 -12.71 15.22
C ALA A 492 -14.91 -13.74 16.39
N GLN A 493 -15.89 -13.65 17.29
CA GLN A 493 -16.03 -14.63 18.39
C GLN A 493 -16.30 -16.04 17.86
N ALA A 494 -17.08 -16.20 16.80
CA ALA A 494 -17.32 -17.50 16.15
C ALA A 494 -16.04 -18.08 15.53
N PHE A 495 -15.12 -17.24 15.04
CA PHE A 495 -13.76 -17.66 14.63
C PHE A 495 -12.81 -17.92 15.81
N GLY A 496 -13.23 -17.64 17.05
CA GLY A 496 -12.45 -17.86 18.27
C GLY A 496 -11.42 -16.78 18.56
N ILE A 497 -11.61 -15.56 18.04
CA ILE A 497 -10.85 -14.35 18.40
C ILE A 497 -11.75 -13.37 19.17
N ASN A 498 -11.15 -12.36 19.83
CA ASN A 498 -11.95 -11.35 20.52
C ASN A 498 -12.70 -10.48 19.51
N GLY A 499 -13.97 -10.22 19.78
CA GLY A 499 -14.82 -9.37 18.94
C GLY A 499 -15.56 -8.34 19.79
N ILE A 500 -15.47 -7.06 19.38
CA ILE A 500 -16.07 -5.90 20.06
C ILE A 500 -16.91 -5.13 19.04
N ASN A 501 -18.17 -4.82 19.37
CA ASN A 501 -19.02 -3.90 18.60
C ASN A 501 -19.10 -2.54 19.29
N VAL A 502 -18.94 -1.48 18.53
CA VAL A 502 -19.01 -0.09 19.01
C VAL A 502 -20.02 0.69 18.21
N THR A 503 -21.16 1.00 18.85
CA THR A 503 -22.25 1.81 18.28
C THR A 503 -22.33 3.21 18.89
N ASP A 504 -21.80 3.36 20.11
CA ASP A 504 -21.82 4.58 20.91
C ASP A 504 -20.47 5.32 20.75
N PRO A 505 -20.46 6.57 20.26
CA PRO A 505 -19.22 7.34 20.08
C PRO A 505 -18.43 7.53 21.37
N GLU A 506 -19.08 7.59 22.55
CA GLU A 506 -18.40 7.74 23.84
C GLU A 506 -17.61 6.49 24.25
N LYS A 507 -17.85 5.36 23.61
CA LYS A 507 -17.13 4.10 23.88
C LYS A 507 -15.94 3.85 22.95
N VAL A 508 -15.74 4.65 21.91
CA VAL A 508 -14.69 4.44 20.91
C VAL A 508 -13.30 4.43 21.54
N GLU A 509 -12.98 5.44 22.36
CA GLU A 509 -11.66 5.56 22.98
C GLU A 509 -11.34 4.37 23.88
N THR A 510 -12.31 3.95 24.71
CA THR A 510 -12.14 2.80 25.62
C THR A 510 -12.03 1.52 24.83
N ALA A 511 -12.90 1.29 23.83
CA ALA A 511 -12.88 0.07 23.02
C ALA A 511 -11.56 -0.09 22.24
N ILE A 512 -11.03 0.98 21.67
CA ILE A 512 -9.73 0.96 20.98
C ILE A 512 -8.61 0.71 22.00
N GLN A 513 -8.60 1.40 23.13
CA GLN A 513 -7.60 1.20 24.17
C GLN A 513 -7.59 -0.24 24.71
N ASP A 514 -8.75 -0.80 25.00
CA ASP A 514 -8.90 -2.18 25.49
C ASP A 514 -8.44 -3.17 24.43
N ALA A 515 -8.82 -2.96 23.15
CA ALA A 515 -8.39 -3.79 22.05
C ALA A 515 -6.86 -3.80 21.87
N LEU A 516 -6.21 -2.63 22.01
CA LEU A 516 -4.75 -2.54 21.92
C LEU A 516 -4.04 -3.21 23.11
N ALA A 517 -4.69 -3.29 24.28
CA ALA A 517 -4.16 -3.95 25.47
C ALA A 517 -4.37 -5.48 25.48
N ILE A 518 -5.26 -6.02 24.66
CA ILE A 518 -5.49 -7.47 24.57
C ILE A 518 -4.24 -8.17 24.03
N ASP A 519 -3.76 -9.17 24.76
CA ASP A 519 -2.72 -10.07 24.25
C ASP A 519 -3.38 -11.14 23.35
N GLY A 520 -3.25 -10.95 22.03
CA GLY A 520 -3.85 -11.80 21.01
C GLY A 520 -4.67 -11.03 19.98
N PRO A 521 -5.30 -11.76 19.02
CA PRO A 521 -6.09 -11.14 17.96
C PRO A 521 -7.41 -10.56 18.48
N VAL A 522 -7.78 -9.41 17.94
CA VAL A 522 -9.05 -8.76 18.23
C VAL A 522 -9.60 -8.06 16.99
N LEU A 523 -10.92 -8.11 16.82
CA LEU A 523 -11.65 -7.34 15.84
C LEU A 523 -12.58 -6.35 16.55
N VAL A 524 -12.43 -5.07 16.23
CA VAL A 524 -13.30 -3.98 16.71
C VAL A 524 -14.14 -3.50 15.53
N ASN A 525 -15.43 -3.77 15.57
CA ASN A 525 -16.40 -3.34 14.58
C ASN A 525 -17.02 -2.01 15.01
N ILE A 526 -16.67 -0.92 14.35
CA ILE A 526 -17.13 0.44 14.68
C ILE A 526 -18.14 0.89 13.64
N PHE A 527 -19.36 1.19 14.05
CA PHE A 527 -20.44 1.65 13.17
C PHE A 527 -20.24 3.14 12.83
N THR A 528 -19.60 3.39 11.70
CA THR A 528 -19.30 4.75 11.23
C THR A 528 -20.41 5.34 10.37
N ASP A 529 -20.40 6.67 10.22
CA ASP A 529 -21.38 7.39 9.41
C ASP A 529 -21.25 7.04 7.92
N PRO A 530 -22.29 6.46 7.27
CA PRO A 530 -22.28 6.15 5.85
C PRO A 530 -22.21 7.40 4.95
N ASN A 531 -22.57 8.55 5.47
CA ASN A 531 -22.61 9.81 4.73
C ASN A 531 -21.37 10.68 4.94
N ALA A 532 -20.39 10.23 5.76
CA ALA A 532 -19.11 10.92 5.89
C ALA A 532 -18.28 10.74 4.61
N LEU A 533 -18.30 11.75 3.75
CA LEU A 533 -17.61 11.76 2.46
C LEU A 533 -16.44 12.74 2.52
N ALA A 534 -15.23 12.25 2.35
CA ALA A 534 -14.05 13.10 2.33
C ALA A 534 -13.84 13.71 0.94
N MET A 535 -14.11 14.99 0.80
CA MET A 535 -13.95 15.68 -0.48
C MET A 535 -12.46 15.77 -0.89
N PRO A 536 -12.14 15.53 -2.18
CA PRO A 536 -10.79 15.75 -2.70
C PRO A 536 -10.39 17.24 -2.63
N PRO A 537 -9.08 17.57 -2.53
CA PRO A 537 -8.58 18.95 -2.37
C PRO A 537 -8.87 19.88 -3.54
N LYS A 538 -9.23 19.35 -4.68
CA LYS A 538 -9.68 20.08 -5.87
C LYS A 538 -11.02 19.51 -6.30
N VAL A 539 -12.08 20.01 -5.70
CA VAL A 539 -13.42 19.81 -6.26
C VAL A 539 -13.62 20.86 -7.34
N GLY A 540 -13.62 20.44 -8.58
CA GLY A 540 -13.93 21.33 -9.70
C GLY A 540 -15.38 21.81 -9.63
N TRP A 541 -15.67 23.00 -10.16
CA TRP A 541 -17.03 23.52 -10.28
C TRP A 541 -18.01 22.50 -10.89
N GLU A 542 -17.54 21.69 -11.86
CA GLU A 542 -18.35 20.63 -12.49
C GLU A 542 -18.69 19.49 -11.51
N GLN A 543 -17.79 19.14 -10.60
CA GLN A 543 -18.03 18.12 -9.57
C GLN A 543 -19.02 18.62 -8.49
N MET A 544 -18.90 19.88 -8.09
CA MET A 544 -19.89 20.51 -7.19
C MET A 544 -21.27 20.58 -7.84
N LYS A 545 -21.31 20.93 -9.13
CA LYS A 545 -22.54 20.90 -9.93
C LYS A 545 -23.08 19.48 -10.06
N GLY A 546 -22.19 18.49 -10.27
CA GLY A 546 -22.55 17.06 -10.30
C GLY A 546 -23.22 16.63 -9.00
N MET A 547 -22.63 16.89 -7.84
CA MET A 547 -23.25 16.61 -6.54
C MET A 547 -24.63 17.28 -6.39
N GLY A 548 -24.76 18.55 -6.78
CA GLY A 548 -26.04 19.24 -6.77
C GLY A 548 -27.09 18.59 -7.66
N VAL A 549 -26.67 18.06 -8.82
CA VAL A 549 -27.55 17.31 -9.74
C VAL A 549 -27.95 15.96 -9.15
N ALA A 550 -27.00 15.20 -8.55
CA ALA A 550 -27.29 13.94 -7.88
C ALA A 550 -28.29 14.14 -6.73
N MET A 551 -28.03 15.10 -5.85
CA MET A 551 -28.93 15.44 -4.74
C MET A 551 -30.34 15.84 -5.23
N THR A 552 -30.42 16.60 -6.33
CA THR A 552 -31.72 16.98 -6.92
C THR A 552 -32.47 15.75 -7.45
N LYS A 553 -31.79 14.82 -8.09
CA LYS A 553 -32.40 13.57 -8.57
C LYS A 553 -32.86 12.70 -7.40
N MET A 554 -32.03 12.53 -6.37
CA MET A 554 -32.39 11.79 -5.14
C MET A 554 -33.62 12.41 -4.45
N MET A 555 -33.74 13.75 -4.41
CA MET A 555 -34.94 14.43 -3.91
C MET A 555 -36.19 14.10 -4.74
N LEU A 556 -36.06 14.07 -6.07
CA LEU A 556 -37.15 13.72 -6.99
C LEU A 556 -37.60 12.27 -6.84
N ASP A 557 -36.65 11.38 -6.51
CA ASP A 557 -36.91 9.96 -6.28
C ASP A 557 -37.42 9.66 -4.86
N GLY A 558 -37.63 10.69 -4.03
CA GLY A 558 -38.23 10.59 -2.69
C GLY A 558 -37.21 10.38 -1.54
N ASN A 559 -35.92 10.42 -1.79
CA ASN A 559 -34.84 10.19 -0.81
C ASN A 559 -34.45 11.47 -0.04
N LEU A 560 -35.43 12.27 0.38
CA LEU A 560 -35.24 13.56 1.09
C LEU A 560 -34.40 13.43 2.37
N LYS A 561 -34.55 12.33 3.10
CA LYS A 561 -33.81 12.09 4.34
C LYS A 561 -32.31 11.86 4.08
N GLU A 562 -31.99 11.07 3.10
CA GLU A 562 -30.61 10.77 2.74
C GLU A 562 -29.87 12.02 2.26
N VAL A 563 -30.52 12.86 1.44
CA VAL A 563 -29.96 14.15 1.01
C VAL A 563 -29.72 15.08 2.21
N ALA A 564 -30.66 15.16 3.15
CA ALA A 564 -30.49 15.95 4.36
C ALA A 564 -29.35 15.43 5.25
N ASP A 565 -29.23 14.12 5.42
CA ASP A 565 -28.18 13.48 6.19
C ASP A 565 -26.80 13.70 5.51
N THR A 566 -26.70 13.53 4.20
CA THR A 566 -25.46 13.79 3.43
C THR A 566 -25.02 15.26 3.53
N ILE A 567 -25.94 16.21 3.39
CA ILE A 567 -25.64 17.65 3.55
C ILE A 567 -25.17 17.93 4.98
N THR A 568 -25.84 17.36 5.98
CA THR A 568 -25.51 17.60 7.39
C THR A 568 -24.13 17.04 7.74
N SER A 569 -23.84 15.80 7.34
CA SER A 569 -22.55 15.14 7.60
C SER A 569 -21.38 15.83 6.90
N ASN A 570 -21.62 16.44 5.73
CA ASN A 570 -20.56 17.04 4.93
C ASN A 570 -20.55 18.58 4.91
N TYR A 571 -21.44 19.23 5.66
CA TYR A 571 -21.56 20.70 5.66
C TYR A 571 -20.23 21.40 6.00
N LYS A 572 -19.46 20.84 6.92
CA LYS A 572 -18.14 21.36 7.30
C LYS A 572 -17.14 21.25 6.16
N HIS A 573 -17.15 20.12 5.43
CA HIS A 573 -16.26 19.86 4.29
C HIS A 573 -16.59 20.73 3.05
N ILE A 574 -17.87 21.02 2.83
CA ILE A 574 -18.33 21.90 1.74
C ILE A 574 -17.82 23.33 1.95
N LYS A 575 -17.77 23.81 3.19
CA LYS A 575 -17.23 25.13 3.54
C LYS A 575 -15.75 25.33 3.20
N GLU A 576 -14.98 24.27 3.09
CA GLU A 576 -13.56 24.33 2.74
C GLU A 576 -13.33 24.52 1.24
N VAL A 577 -14.29 24.10 0.44
CA VAL A 577 -14.20 24.13 -1.03
C VAL A 577 -14.73 25.46 -1.60
N LEU A 578 -15.61 26.14 -0.86
CA LEU A 578 -16.13 27.47 -1.16
C LEU A 578 -15.20 28.56 -0.60
#